data_837f9bc980bfb8e10d6204fd6350d222
#
_entry.id   837f9bc980bfb8e10d6204fd6350d222
#
_cell.length_a   1.000
_cell.length_b   1.000
_cell.length_c   1.000
_cell.angle_alpha   90.00
_cell.angle_beta   90.00
_cell.angle_gamma   90.00
#
_symmetry.space_group_name_H-M   'P 1'
#
loop_
_entity.id
_entity.type
_entity.pdbx_description
1 polymer ?
#
loop_
_entity_poly.entity_id
_entity_poly.type
_entity_poly.pdbx_seq_one_letter_code
_entity_poly.pdbx_strand_id
1 'polypeptide(L)'
;KDASGNLIGFEVELAQELCKIMKYECTIVEQDWDGMIPALVMRKFDAIMAGMSITAERQKTITFSQGYADEVASLAVMKGSSLENLKTVEAVNLSKGAKKTLKTLTTALAGKTVGVQTGTIHQNFLESGDVGKVNVRTYKTQDEVNLDLAAGRIDVALAAAVAFTDYAEKSGKPVVLVGPTFSGGAFGNGVGVGLRQEAQFGSGTAMGKRDGQLLKDFNKAIKKARKDGKISELAIKWFKFDASM
;
A
#
# COMPACT_ATOMS: atom_id res chain seq x y z
N LYS A 1 -12.60 -2.98 -10.17
CA LYS A 1 -13.87 -3.69 -10.40
C LYS A 1 -13.86 -4.31 -11.79
N ASP A 2 -14.61 -5.41 -11.95
CA ASP A 2 -14.88 -5.96 -13.25
C ASP A 2 -15.96 -5.15 -14.01
N ALA A 3 -16.28 -5.54 -15.25
CA ALA A 3 -17.29 -4.87 -16.06
C ALA A 3 -18.73 -4.93 -15.47
N SER A 4 -18.97 -5.85 -14.54
CA SER A 4 -20.24 -6.01 -13.82
C SER A 4 -20.28 -5.25 -12.49
N GLY A 5 -19.20 -4.55 -12.14
CA GLY A 5 -19.07 -3.79 -10.90
C GLY A 5 -18.61 -4.59 -9.67
N ASN A 6 -18.32 -5.89 -9.82
CA ASN A 6 -17.82 -6.70 -8.71
C ASN A 6 -16.40 -6.30 -8.32
N LEU A 7 -16.11 -6.37 -7.02
CA LEU A 7 -14.74 -6.19 -6.53
C LEU A 7 -13.87 -7.36 -6.97
N ILE A 8 -12.74 -7.05 -7.58
CA ILE A 8 -11.73 -8.01 -8.02
C ILE A 8 -10.33 -7.51 -7.64
N GLY A 9 -9.37 -8.37 -7.64
CA GLY A 9 -7.96 -8.04 -7.38
C GLY A 9 -7.32 -8.99 -6.39
N PHE A 10 -6.01 -8.84 -6.22
CA PHE A 10 -5.21 -9.66 -5.31
C PHE A 10 -5.79 -9.68 -3.89
N GLU A 11 -6.08 -8.51 -3.32
CA GLU A 11 -6.61 -8.37 -1.96
C GLU A 11 -7.97 -9.04 -1.79
N VAL A 12 -8.84 -8.90 -2.80
CA VAL A 12 -10.19 -9.49 -2.77
C VAL A 12 -10.12 -11.01 -2.79
N GLU A 13 -9.35 -11.59 -3.73
CA GLU A 13 -9.22 -13.04 -3.83
C GLU A 13 -8.49 -13.64 -2.63
N LEU A 14 -7.44 -12.96 -2.13
CA LEU A 14 -6.75 -13.40 -0.93
C LEU A 14 -7.66 -13.35 0.29
N ALA A 15 -8.45 -12.27 0.46
CA ALA A 15 -9.42 -12.18 1.55
C ALA A 15 -10.42 -13.32 1.53
N GLN A 16 -10.97 -13.65 0.36
CA GLN A 16 -11.89 -14.79 0.19
C GLN A 16 -11.24 -16.12 0.57
N GLU A 17 -10.00 -16.34 0.14
CA GLU A 17 -9.26 -17.56 0.49
C GLU A 17 -8.94 -17.65 1.99
N LEU A 18 -8.54 -16.54 2.63
CA LEU A 18 -8.31 -16.51 4.08
C LEU A 18 -9.61 -16.79 4.84
N CYS A 19 -10.73 -16.18 4.44
CA CYS A 19 -12.05 -16.44 5.04
C CYS A 19 -12.45 -17.91 4.93
N LYS A 20 -12.24 -18.52 3.76
CA LYS A 20 -12.47 -19.95 3.56
C LYS A 20 -11.62 -20.83 4.48
N ILE A 21 -10.32 -20.50 4.63
CA ILE A 21 -9.41 -21.23 5.54
C ILE A 21 -9.88 -21.08 6.99
N MET A 22 -10.33 -19.87 7.40
CA MET A 22 -10.85 -19.59 8.74
C MET A 22 -12.26 -20.16 8.97
N LYS A 23 -12.95 -20.58 7.89
CA LYS A 23 -14.37 -20.98 7.91
C LYS A 23 -15.29 -19.87 8.38
N TYR A 24 -15.02 -18.65 7.96
CA TYR A 24 -15.84 -17.46 8.20
C TYR A 24 -16.61 -17.08 6.95
N GLU A 25 -17.84 -16.62 7.13
CA GLU A 25 -18.55 -15.88 6.10
C GLU A 25 -18.08 -14.43 6.13
N CYS A 26 -17.51 -13.98 5.01
CA CYS A 26 -16.96 -12.63 4.90
C CYS A 26 -17.69 -11.83 3.82
N THR A 27 -18.07 -10.62 4.19
CA THR A 27 -18.55 -9.61 3.24
C THR A 27 -17.44 -8.61 2.98
N ILE A 28 -17.08 -8.42 1.72
CA ILE A 28 -16.07 -7.43 1.31
C ILE A 28 -16.80 -6.15 0.95
N VAL A 29 -16.42 -5.05 1.58
CA VAL A 29 -17.02 -3.72 1.37
C VAL A 29 -15.95 -2.73 0.92
N GLU A 30 -16.35 -1.76 0.11
CA GLU A 30 -15.49 -0.64 -0.26
C GLU A 30 -15.45 0.41 0.83
N GLN A 31 -14.28 1.02 0.99
CA GLN A 31 -14.07 2.14 1.87
C GLN A 31 -13.01 3.06 1.26
N ASP A 32 -13.24 4.37 1.31
CA ASP A 32 -12.22 5.35 0.95
C ASP A 32 -11.00 5.20 1.84
N TRP A 33 -9.81 5.33 1.25
CA TRP A 33 -8.53 5.02 1.91
C TRP A 33 -8.32 5.79 3.21
N ASP A 34 -8.53 7.10 3.20
CA ASP A 34 -8.34 7.99 4.35
C ASP A 34 -9.30 7.71 5.51
N GLY A 35 -10.43 7.08 5.22
CA GLY A 35 -11.44 6.66 6.19
C GLY A 35 -11.27 5.25 6.76
N MET A 36 -10.36 4.41 6.24
CA MET A 36 -10.30 2.99 6.61
C MET A 36 -9.98 2.75 8.10
N ILE A 37 -8.94 3.36 8.63
CA ILE A 37 -8.55 3.18 10.04
C ILE A 37 -9.62 3.73 10.99
N PRO A 38 -10.13 4.96 10.82
CA PRO A 38 -11.26 5.44 11.61
C PRO A 38 -12.49 4.53 11.56
N ALA A 39 -12.87 4.04 10.38
CA ALA A 39 -14.04 3.16 10.22
C ALA A 39 -13.83 1.79 10.90
N LEU A 40 -12.62 1.22 10.85
CA LEU A 40 -12.27 0.01 11.59
C LEU A 40 -12.41 0.21 13.11
N VAL A 41 -11.85 1.31 13.63
CA VAL A 41 -11.94 1.64 15.07
C VAL A 41 -13.40 1.84 15.49
N MET A 42 -14.22 2.49 14.66
CA MET A 42 -15.66 2.68 14.86
C MET A 42 -16.50 1.42 14.59
N ARG A 43 -15.88 0.26 14.31
CA ARG A 43 -16.55 -1.03 14.07
C ARG A 43 -17.49 -1.07 12.86
N LYS A 44 -17.24 -0.28 11.83
CA LYS A 44 -18.00 -0.39 10.58
C LYS A 44 -17.68 -1.66 9.81
N PHE A 45 -16.52 -2.24 10.05
CA PHE A 45 -16.07 -3.56 9.58
C PHE A 45 -15.04 -4.14 10.56
N ASP A 46 -14.65 -5.39 10.37
CA ASP A 46 -13.82 -6.12 11.33
C ASP A 46 -12.34 -6.19 10.97
N ALA A 47 -11.99 -6.00 9.68
CA ALA A 47 -10.62 -6.07 9.18
C ALA A 47 -10.43 -5.17 7.96
N ILE A 48 -9.18 -4.75 7.73
CA ILE A 48 -8.74 -4.04 6.52
C ILE A 48 -7.81 -4.95 5.73
N MET A 49 -8.16 -5.25 4.48
CA MET A 49 -7.26 -5.86 3.50
C MET A 49 -7.24 -5.00 2.24
N ALA A 50 -6.20 -4.19 2.08
CA ALA A 50 -6.12 -3.19 1.02
C ALA A 50 -4.65 -2.79 0.73
N GLY A 51 -3.70 -3.73 0.81
CA GLY A 51 -2.29 -3.40 0.66
C GLY A 51 -1.78 -2.43 1.74
N MET A 52 -2.29 -2.54 2.97
CA MET A 52 -1.94 -1.59 4.02
C MET A 52 -0.60 -1.94 4.64
N SER A 53 0.42 -1.11 4.39
CA SER A 53 1.78 -1.28 4.92
C SER A 53 1.79 -1.27 6.45
N ILE A 54 2.53 -2.20 7.04
CA ILE A 54 2.75 -2.32 8.48
C ILE A 54 3.76 -1.25 8.90
N THR A 55 3.31 -0.17 9.51
CA THR A 55 4.17 0.92 10.00
C THR A 55 4.01 1.13 11.49
N ALA A 56 5.08 1.63 12.15
CA ALA A 56 5.04 1.96 13.57
C ALA A 56 3.96 3.01 13.89
N GLU A 57 3.69 3.94 12.97
CA GLU A 57 2.67 4.97 13.17
C GLU A 57 1.26 4.35 13.21
N ARG A 58 0.94 3.51 12.23
CA ARG A 58 -0.36 2.82 12.18
C ARG A 58 -0.55 1.87 13.38
N GLN A 59 0.54 1.22 13.83
CA GLN A 59 0.53 0.33 14.98
C GLN A 59 0.22 1.04 16.32
N LYS A 60 0.27 2.36 16.38
CA LYS A 60 -0.23 3.11 17.55
C LYS A 60 -1.77 3.04 17.68
N THR A 61 -2.47 2.85 16.57
CA THR A 61 -3.95 2.91 16.52
C THR A 61 -4.58 1.55 16.23
N ILE A 62 -3.97 0.73 15.38
CA ILE A 62 -4.46 -0.59 15.00
C ILE A 62 -3.37 -1.64 15.16
N THR A 63 -3.77 -2.91 15.23
CA THR A 63 -2.82 -4.02 15.16
C THR A 63 -2.80 -4.61 13.75
N PHE A 64 -1.75 -5.36 13.43
CA PHE A 64 -1.63 -6.04 12.15
C PHE A 64 -1.41 -7.54 12.34
N SER A 65 -1.90 -8.31 11.39
CA SER A 65 -1.44 -9.69 11.22
C SER A 65 0.05 -9.71 10.87
N GLN A 66 0.64 -10.91 10.81
CA GLN A 66 1.91 -11.06 10.07
C GLN A 66 1.74 -10.55 8.63
N GLY A 67 2.82 -10.04 8.03
CA GLY A 67 2.80 -9.62 6.64
C GLY A 67 2.42 -10.78 5.70
N TYR A 68 1.69 -10.52 4.64
CA TYR A 68 1.34 -11.53 3.63
C TYR A 68 2.00 -11.26 2.28
N ALA A 69 2.36 -10.03 1.99
CA ALA A 69 3.07 -9.66 0.78
C ALA A 69 4.04 -8.50 1.03
N ASP A 70 5.07 -8.43 0.20
CA ASP A 70 5.95 -7.28 0.13
C ASP A 70 5.38 -6.24 -0.84
N GLU A 71 5.51 -4.98 -0.47
CA GLU A 71 5.16 -3.85 -1.30
C GLU A 71 6.31 -2.86 -1.31
N VAL A 72 6.64 -2.37 -2.50
CA VAL A 72 7.63 -1.30 -2.68
C VAL A 72 6.95 -0.09 -3.28
N ALA A 73 7.29 1.10 -2.76
CA ALA A 73 6.87 2.35 -3.37
C ALA A 73 7.86 2.77 -4.46
N SER A 74 7.39 3.53 -5.44
CA SER A 74 8.21 4.09 -6.51
C SER A 74 7.69 5.46 -6.93
N LEU A 75 8.59 6.26 -7.48
CA LEU A 75 8.22 7.43 -8.27
C LEU A 75 7.84 6.99 -9.68
N ALA A 76 6.89 7.69 -10.27
CA ALA A 76 6.50 7.48 -11.66
C ALA A 76 6.38 8.82 -12.40
N VAL A 77 6.73 8.80 -13.68
CA VAL A 77 6.61 9.94 -14.59
C VAL A 77 6.06 9.49 -15.94
N MET A 78 5.63 10.42 -16.75
CA MET A 78 5.37 10.14 -18.17
C MET A 78 6.67 9.96 -18.93
N LYS A 79 6.71 9.04 -19.88
CA LYS A 79 7.83 8.90 -20.84
C LYS A 79 8.07 10.23 -21.52
N GLY A 80 9.35 10.59 -21.71
CA GLY A 80 9.76 11.90 -22.21
C GLY A 80 9.89 12.98 -21.14
N SER A 81 9.58 12.67 -19.88
CA SER A 81 9.83 13.58 -18.76
C SER A 81 11.32 13.86 -18.56
N SER A 82 11.64 15.04 -18.06
CA SER A 82 13.02 15.40 -17.66
C SER A 82 13.61 14.48 -16.57
N LEU A 83 12.76 13.73 -15.87
CA LEU A 83 13.14 12.78 -14.83
C LEU A 83 13.19 11.33 -15.30
N GLU A 84 12.86 11.03 -16.58
CA GLU A 84 12.82 9.65 -17.08
C GLU A 84 14.15 8.90 -16.88
N ASN A 85 15.27 9.62 -16.98
CA ASN A 85 16.61 9.04 -16.83
C ASN A 85 17.25 9.36 -15.48
N LEU A 86 16.42 9.54 -14.43
CA LEU A 86 16.92 9.82 -13.08
C LEU A 86 17.78 8.66 -12.56
N LYS A 87 19.09 8.90 -12.49
CA LYS A 87 20.08 7.91 -12.03
C LYS A 87 20.11 7.87 -10.51
N THR A 88 19.69 6.76 -9.93
CA THR A 88 19.79 6.45 -8.51
C THR A 88 20.21 4.98 -8.31
N VAL A 89 20.29 4.53 -7.08
CA VAL A 89 20.32 3.09 -6.76
C VAL A 89 18.96 2.46 -7.12
N GLU A 90 18.93 1.16 -7.40
CA GLU A 90 17.70 0.47 -7.78
C GLU A 90 16.69 0.40 -6.63
N ALA A 91 17.18 0.15 -5.41
CA ALA A 91 16.35 0.00 -4.22
C ALA A 91 16.97 0.70 -3.00
N VAL A 92 16.12 1.23 -2.17
CA VAL A 92 16.48 1.88 -0.91
C VAL A 92 15.60 1.36 0.22
N ASN A 93 16.25 0.91 1.31
CA ASN A 93 15.57 0.64 2.56
C ASN A 93 15.86 1.80 3.54
N LEU A 94 14.82 2.59 3.85
CA LEU A 94 14.97 3.79 4.68
C LEU A 94 15.41 3.48 6.12
N SER A 95 15.15 2.28 6.63
CA SER A 95 15.63 1.85 7.95
C SER A 95 17.14 1.65 7.99
N LYS A 96 17.79 1.44 6.84
CA LYS A 96 19.25 1.20 6.73
C LYS A 96 20.04 2.47 6.37
N GLY A 97 19.33 3.59 6.21
CA GLY A 97 19.90 4.87 5.82
C GLY A 97 19.94 5.07 4.30
N ALA A 98 19.62 6.30 3.87
CA ALA A 98 19.46 6.62 2.47
C ALA A 98 19.96 8.02 2.10
N LYS A 99 20.82 8.65 2.92
CA LYS A 99 21.20 10.06 2.80
C LYS A 99 21.61 10.49 1.39
N LYS A 100 22.45 9.69 0.70
CA LYS A 100 22.91 10.01 -0.66
C LYS A 100 21.76 10.02 -1.65
N THR A 101 20.92 9.00 -1.60
CA THR A 101 19.75 8.86 -2.50
C THR A 101 18.73 9.96 -2.24
N LEU A 102 18.41 10.23 -0.97
CA LEU A 102 17.49 11.31 -0.60
C LEU A 102 18.00 12.68 -1.06
N LYS A 103 19.30 12.95 -0.93
CA LYS A 103 19.91 14.18 -1.47
C LYS A 103 19.76 14.28 -3.00
N THR A 104 19.95 13.19 -3.72
CA THR A 104 19.74 13.15 -5.18
C THR A 104 18.27 13.46 -5.51
N LEU A 105 17.33 12.86 -4.78
CA LEU A 105 15.91 13.10 -4.97
C LEU A 105 15.52 14.53 -4.62
N THR A 106 16.05 15.10 -3.54
CA THR A 106 15.86 16.51 -3.18
C THR A 106 16.19 17.44 -4.35
N THR A 107 17.31 17.18 -5.02
CA THR A 107 17.72 17.99 -6.19
C THR A 107 16.81 17.75 -7.39
N ALA A 108 16.47 16.50 -7.67
CA ALA A 108 15.66 16.13 -8.84
C ALA A 108 14.20 16.60 -8.72
N LEU A 109 13.64 16.58 -7.51
CA LEU A 109 12.26 16.96 -7.24
C LEU A 109 12.08 18.45 -6.91
N ALA A 110 13.16 19.23 -6.85
CA ALA A 110 13.09 20.66 -6.57
C ALA A 110 12.18 21.37 -7.58
N GLY A 111 11.16 22.08 -7.06
CA GLY A 111 10.19 22.81 -7.87
C GLY A 111 9.18 21.92 -8.64
N LYS A 112 9.24 20.60 -8.50
CA LYS A 112 8.29 19.68 -9.13
C LYS A 112 7.02 19.56 -8.32
N THR A 113 5.90 19.32 -9.01
CA THR A 113 4.63 18.95 -8.40
C THR A 113 4.54 17.42 -8.32
N VAL A 114 4.49 16.89 -7.10
CA VAL A 114 4.41 15.45 -6.83
C VAL A 114 3.00 15.09 -6.37
N GLY A 115 2.31 14.25 -7.14
CA GLY A 115 0.98 13.77 -6.81
C GLY A 115 1.02 12.52 -5.91
N VAL A 116 0.13 12.49 -4.92
CA VAL A 116 -0.04 11.34 -4.01
C VAL A 116 -1.49 11.19 -3.59
N GLN A 117 -1.88 9.98 -3.22
CA GLN A 117 -3.17 9.76 -2.57
C GLN A 117 -3.12 10.24 -1.11
N THR A 118 -4.17 10.93 -0.67
CA THR A 118 -4.34 11.44 0.69
C THR A 118 -4.34 10.31 1.73
N GLY A 119 -3.76 10.57 2.91
CA GLY A 119 -3.74 9.62 4.04
C GLY A 119 -2.80 8.43 3.85
N THR A 120 -1.91 8.48 2.85
CA THR A 120 -0.93 7.42 2.60
C THR A 120 0.42 7.69 3.26
N ILE A 121 1.19 6.63 3.39
CA ILE A 121 2.61 6.73 3.79
C ILE A 121 3.45 7.53 2.78
N HIS A 122 3.01 7.55 1.52
CA HIS A 122 3.64 8.29 0.43
C HIS A 122 3.51 9.80 0.65
N GLN A 123 2.31 10.28 1.03
CA GLN A 123 2.09 11.67 1.42
C GLN A 123 2.97 12.03 2.62
N ASN A 124 2.93 11.25 3.69
CA ASN A 124 3.71 11.50 4.90
C ASN A 124 5.21 11.58 4.60
N PHE A 125 5.73 10.70 3.73
CA PHE A 125 7.13 10.74 3.30
C PHE A 125 7.50 12.02 2.57
N LEU A 126 6.66 12.51 1.65
CA LEU A 126 6.94 13.75 0.93
C LEU A 126 6.87 14.98 1.85
N GLU A 127 5.97 14.95 2.83
CA GLU A 127 5.77 16.03 3.80
C GLU A 127 6.78 15.99 4.97
N SER A 128 7.49 14.87 5.17
CA SER A 128 8.53 14.76 6.21
C SER A 128 9.72 15.70 6.00
N GLY A 129 9.95 16.14 4.76
CA GLY A 129 11.11 16.92 4.37
C GLY A 129 12.33 16.10 4.00
N ASP A 130 12.26 14.77 4.05
CA ASP A 130 13.38 13.86 3.72
C ASP A 130 13.86 14.02 2.28
N VAL A 131 12.97 14.40 1.36
CA VAL A 131 13.28 14.72 -0.04
C VAL A 131 13.29 16.22 -0.33
N GLY A 132 13.47 17.03 0.70
CA GLY A 132 13.42 18.50 0.60
C GLY A 132 12.01 19.04 0.42
N LYS A 133 11.90 20.32 0.07
CA LYS A 133 10.61 20.97 -0.14
C LYS A 133 10.13 20.71 -1.57
N VAL A 134 9.06 19.92 -1.71
CA VAL A 134 8.36 19.63 -2.98
C VAL A 134 6.95 20.21 -2.95
N ASN A 135 6.35 20.45 -4.12
CA ASN A 135 4.96 20.84 -4.21
C ASN A 135 4.09 19.58 -4.17
N VAL A 136 3.60 19.19 -3.00
CA VAL A 136 2.73 18.02 -2.84
C VAL A 136 1.32 18.38 -3.28
N ARG A 137 0.75 17.56 -4.19
CA ARG A 137 -0.65 17.62 -4.59
C ARG A 137 -1.34 16.34 -4.20
N THR A 138 -2.33 16.43 -3.33
CA THR A 138 -3.07 15.29 -2.80
C THR A 138 -4.35 15.04 -3.58
N TYR A 139 -4.75 13.77 -3.66
CA TYR A 139 -5.93 13.28 -4.36
C TYR A 139 -6.68 12.29 -3.49
N LYS A 140 -7.97 12.16 -3.70
CA LYS A 140 -8.80 11.22 -2.94
C LYS A 140 -8.47 9.77 -3.31
N THR A 141 -8.19 9.50 -4.58
CA THR A 141 -7.91 8.17 -5.10
C THR A 141 -6.59 8.11 -5.86
N GLN A 142 -6.00 6.91 -5.94
CA GLN A 142 -4.82 6.67 -6.78
C GLN A 142 -5.13 6.83 -8.28
N ASP A 143 -6.35 6.51 -8.69
CA ASP A 143 -6.77 6.71 -10.09
C ASP A 143 -6.72 8.18 -10.50
N GLU A 144 -7.14 9.10 -9.62
CA GLU A 144 -7.03 10.55 -9.86
C GLU A 144 -5.56 10.99 -10.00
N VAL A 145 -4.65 10.44 -9.18
CA VAL A 145 -3.20 10.67 -9.31
C VAL A 145 -2.71 10.23 -10.69
N ASN A 146 -3.08 9.01 -11.11
CA ASN A 146 -2.67 8.43 -12.38
C ASN A 146 -3.21 9.23 -13.58
N LEU A 147 -4.46 9.68 -13.51
CA LEU A 147 -5.07 10.53 -14.54
C LEU A 147 -4.38 11.89 -14.66
N ASP A 148 -4.05 12.53 -13.54
CA ASP A 148 -3.38 13.82 -13.53
C ASP A 148 -1.91 13.71 -13.99
N LEU A 149 -1.23 12.61 -13.65
CA LEU A 149 0.09 12.30 -14.19
C LEU A 149 0.04 12.13 -15.72
N ALA A 150 -0.91 11.32 -16.20
CA ALA A 150 -1.08 11.08 -17.64
C ALA A 150 -1.49 12.32 -18.43
N ALA A 151 -2.16 13.27 -17.79
CA ALA A 151 -2.54 14.55 -18.38
C ALA A 151 -1.47 15.65 -18.25
N GLY A 152 -0.34 15.36 -17.60
CA GLY A 152 0.75 16.34 -17.37
C GLY A 152 0.40 17.46 -16.39
N ARG A 153 -0.63 17.26 -15.54
CA ARG A 153 -1.01 18.23 -14.50
C ARG A 153 -0.19 18.14 -13.22
N ILE A 154 0.56 17.05 -13.08
CA ILE A 154 1.64 16.85 -12.11
C ILE A 154 2.88 16.33 -12.84
N ASP A 155 4.06 16.62 -12.31
CA ASP A 155 5.34 16.22 -12.91
C ASP A 155 5.69 14.76 -12.58
N VAL A 156 5.37 14.34 -11.38
CA VAL A 156 5.76 13.06 -10.76
C VAL A 156 4.61 12.55 -9.92
N ALA A 157 4.49 11.24 -9.77
CA ALA A 157 3.62 10.62 -8.77
C ALA A 157 4.43 9.69 -7.85
N LEU A 158 4.00 9.51 -6.61
CA LEU A 158 4.57 8.55 -5.66
C LEU A 158 3.47 7.64 -5.13
N ALA A 159 3.62 6.34 -5.32
CA ALA A 159 2.69 5.31 -4.83
C ALA A 159 3.37 3.94 -4.78
N ALA A 160 2.60 2.90 -4.44
CA ALA A 160 3.00 1.52 -4.67
C ALA A 160 3.35 1.30 -6.16
N ALA A 161 4.49 0.68 -6.44
CA ALA A 161 4.97 0.50 -7.81
C ALA A 161 3.95 -0.21 -8.71
N VAL A 162 3.24 -1.20 -8.15
CA VAL A 162 2.20 -1.97 -8.86
C VAL A 162 1.04 -1.10 -9.34
N ALA A 163 0.71 -0.01 -8.65
CA ALA A 163 -0.37 0.88 -9.07
C ALA A 163 -0.07 1.57 -10.40
N PHE A 164 1.19 1.88 -10.65
CA PHE A 164 1.62 2.50 -11.92
C PHE A 164 1.75 1.50 -13.05
N THR A 165 2.31 0.31 -12.77
CA THR A 165 2.45 -0.75 -13.79
C THR A 165 1.08 -1.25 -14.25
N ASP A 166 0.15 -1.46 -13.32
CA ASP A 166 -1.23 -1.84 -13.62
C ASP A 166 -1.95 -0.74 -14.46
N TYR A 167 -1.78 0.53 -14.07
CA TYR A 167 -2.35 1.64 -14.82
C TYR A 167 -1.78 1.74 -16.24
N ALA A 168 -0.46 1.61 -16.40
CA ALA A 168 0.19 1.64 -17.71
C ALA A 168 -0.32 0.51 -18.61
N GLU A 169 -0.44 -0.71 -18.07
CA GLU A 169 -0.93 -1.87 -18.81
C GLU A 169 -2.40 -1.69 -19.26
N LYS A 170 -3.27 -1.26 -18.34
CA LYS A 170 -4.71 -1.10 -18.61
C LYS A 170 -5.05 0.08 -19.51
N SER A 171 -4.35 1.20 -19.34
CA SER A 171 -4.64 2.44 -20.07
C SER A 171 -3.85 2.59 -21.38
N GLY A 172 -2.77 1.81 -21.56
CA GLY A 172 -1.80 2.00 -22.66
C GLY A 172 -1.00 3.29 -22.56
N LYS A 173 -1.07 4.01 -21.43
CA LYS A 173 -0.31 5.25 -21.23
C LYS A 173 1.15 4.94 -20.92
N PRO A 174 2.10 5.70 -21.50
CA PRO A 174 3.52 5.45 -21.32
C PRO A 174 4.05 6.01 -19.98
N VAL A 175 3.55 5.44 -18.89
CA VAL A 175 4.03 5.72 -17.53
C VAL A 175 5.26 4.87 -17.27
N VAL A 176 6.32 5.46 -16.72
CA VAL A 176 7.57 4.78 -16.38
C VAL A 176 7.94 5.03 -14.92
N LEU A 177 8.41 3.98 -14.27
CA LEU A 177 8.96 4.07 -12.92
C LEU A 177 10.35 4.70 -12.98
N VAL A 178 10.65 5.60 -12.06
CA VAL A 178 11.93 6.30 -11.99
C VAL A 178 12.45 6.38 -10.56
N GLY A 179 13.78 6.57 -10.44
CA GLY A 179 14.41 6.58 -9.13
C GLY A 179 14.47 5.19 -8.49
N PRO A 180 14.69 5.12 -7.17
CA PRO A 180 14.73 3.86 -6.46
C PRO A 180 13.34 3.34 -6.13
N THR A 181 13.22 2.05 -5.92
CA THR A 181 12.12 1.51 -5.13
C THR A 181 12.39 1.75 -3.63
N PHE A 182 11.34 2.07 -2.88
CA PHE A 182 11.43 2.38 -1.44
C PHE A 182 10.79 1.28 -0.60
N SER A 183 11.46 0.94 0.50
CA SER A 183 10.97 0.03 1.54
C SER A 183 11.50 0.44 2.91
N GLY A 184 10.96 -0.15 3.96
CA GLY A 184 11.39 0.10 5.34
C GLY A 184 11.14 1.52 5.83
N GLY A 185 11.44 1.81 7.10
CA GLY A 185 11.23 3.12 7.69
C GLY A 185 9.79 3.63 7.50
N ALA A 186 9.63 4.78 6.86
CA ALA A 186 8.33 5.39 6.58
C ALA A 186 7.42 4.51 5.68
N PHE A 187 8.00 3.64 4.84
CA PHE A 187 7.24 2.74 3.96
C PHE A 187 6.84 1.41 4.62
N GLY A 188 7.30 1.16 5.87
CA GLY A 188 6.92 -0.04 6.62
C GLY A 188 7.67 -1.30 6.16
N ASN A 189 7.20 -2.45 6.67
CA ASN A 189 7.80 -3.77 6.42
C ASN A 189 6.73 -4.74 5.92
N GLY A 190 6.44 -4.68 4.62
CA GLY A 190 5.39 -5.46 4.00
C GLY A 190 3.97 -4.98 4.35
N VAL A 191 2.98 -5.66 3.82
CA VAL A 191 1.55 -5.38 4.02
C VAL A 191 0.89 -6.46 4.85
N GLY A 192 -0.07 -6.07 5.69
CA GLY A 192 -0.76 -6.97 6.60
C GLY A 192 -2.25 -6.64 6.74
N VAL A 193 -3.01 -7.57 7.31
CA VAL A 193 -4.41 -7.33 7.66
C VAL A 193 -4.46 -6.40 8.87
N GLY A 194 -5.05 -5.23 8.69
CA GLY A 194 -5.29 -4.27 9.78
C GLY A 194 -6.49 -4.68 10.63
N LEU A 195 -6.32 -4.68 11.95
CA LEU A 195 -7.32 -5.14 12.92
C LEU A 195 -7.37 -4.18 14.09
N ARG A 196 -8.49 -4.13 14.80
CA ARG A 196 -8.58 -3.36 16.04
C ARG A 196 -7.62 -3.90 17.09
N GLN A 197 -7.08 -3.01 17.89
CA GLN A 197 -6.26 -3.42 19.04
C GLN A 197 -7.15 -3.96 20.17
N GLU A 198 -6.80 -5.13 20.68
CA GLU A 198 -7.50 -5.74 21.83
C GLU A 198 -7.57 -4.79 23.05
N ALA A 199 -6.48 -4.05 23.27
CA ALA A 199 -6.36 -3.12 24.40
C ALA A 199 -7.34 -1.94 24.33
N GLN A 200 -7.82 -1.54 23.15
CA GLN A 200 -8.77 -0.41 23.00
C GLN A 200 -10.12 -0.66 23.67
N PHE A 201 -10.48 -1.93 23.85
CA PHE A 201 -11.77 -2.34 24.42
C PHE A 201 -11.61 -3.11 25.73
N GLY A 202 -10.37 -3.19 26.24
CA GLY A 202 -10.01 -4.01 27.41
C GLY A 202 -9.90 -5.50 27.06
N SER A 203 -8.72 -6.06 27.30
CA SER A 203 -8.41 -7.47 26.99
C SER A 203 -9.32 -8.49 27.69
N GLY A 204 -9.98 -8.09 28.79
CA GLY A 204 -10.95 -8.91 29.53
C GLY A 204 -12.37 -8.89 28.96
N THR A 205 -12.71 -7.94 28.08
CA THR A 205 -14.08 -7.82 27.54
C THR A 205 -14.34 -8.84 26.44
N ALA A 206 -15.62 -9.16 26.18
CA ALA A 206 -15.99 -10.04 25.08
C ALA A 206 -15.53 -9.48 23.71
N MET A 207 -15.57 -8.15 23.54
CA MET A 207 -15.12 -7.48 22.30
C MET A 207 -13.60 -7.54 22.10
N GLY A 208 -12.81 -7.28 23.16
CA GLY A 208 -11.35 -7.41 23.07
C GLY A 208 -10.92 -8.85 22.78
N LYS A 209 -11.54 -9.83 23.42
CA LYS A 209 -11.28 -11.26 23.17
C LYS A 209 -11.60 -11.66 21.73
N ARG A 210 -12.71 -11.15 21.17
CA ARG A 210 -13.09 -11.40 19.77
C ARG A 210 -12.03 -10.85 18.79
N ASP A 211 -11.58 -9.60 18.97
CA ASP A 211 -10.59 -8.96 18.11
C ASP A 211 -9.24 -9.68 18.22
N GLY A 212 -8.81 -10.08 19.42
CA GLY A 212 -7.62 -10.88 19.64
C GLY A 212 -7.69 -12.29 19.02
N GLN A 213 -8.88 -12.93 19.02
CA GLN A 213 -9.07 -14.22 18.36
C GLN A 213 -9.00 -14.06 16.83
N LEU A 214 -9.63 -13.02 16.28
CA LEU A 214 -9.60 -12.73 14.85
C LEU A 214 -8.16 -12.54 14.33
N LEU A 215 -7.31 -11.83 15.08
CA LEU A 215 -5.88 -11.70 14.77
C LEU A 215 -5.17 -13.06 14.70
N LYS A 216 -5.44 -13.95 15.67
CA LYS A 216 -4.86 -15.31 15.68
C LYS A 216 -5.31 -16.12 14.48
N ASP A 217 -6.59 -16.00 14.11
CA ASP A 217 -7.15 -16.75 13.00
C ASP A 217 -6.61 -16.25 11.65
N PHE A 218 -6.49 -14.95 11.44
CA PHE A 218 -5.80 -14.39 10.27
C PHE A 218 -4.34 -14.87 10.19
N ASN A 219 -3.59 -14.84 11.28
CA ASN A 219 -2.21 -15.30 11.29
C ASN A 219 -2.08 -16.79 10.92
N LYS A 220 -2.98 -17.64 11.41
CA LYS A 220 -3.03 -19.06 11.04
C LYS A 220 -3.38 -19.24 9.56
N ALA A 221 -4.39 -18.50 9.08
CA ALA A 221 -4.84 -18.56 7.70
C ALA A 221 -3.74 -18.10 6.72
N ILE A 222 -3.08 -16.99 7.00
CA ILE A 222 -1.95 -16.48 6.20
C ILE A 222 -0.82 -17.50 6.17
N LYS A 223 -0.44 -18.07 7.33
CA LYS A 223 0.59 -19.11 7.40
C LYS A 223 0.23 -20.33 6.55
N LYS A 224 -1.04 -20.74 6.57
CA LYS A 224 -1.52 -21.87 5.76
C LYS A 224 -1.53 -21.51 4.26
N ALA A 225 -2.11 -20.37 3.89
CA ALA A 225 -2.17 -19.92 2.49
C ALA A 225 -0.77 -19.76 1.88
N ARG A 226 0.21 -19.30 2.67
CA ARG A 226 1.61 -19.22 2.27
C ARG A 226 2.20 -20.62 2.04
N LYS A 227 2.03 -21.54 3.02
CA LYS A 227 2.51 -22.92 2.91
C LYS A 227 1.94 -23.65 1.70
N ASP A 228 0.69 -23.40 1.38
CA ASP A 228 -0.02 -24.01 0.26
C ASP A 228 0.32 -23.33 -1.09
N GLY A 229 1.19 -22.30 -1.09
CA GLY A 229 1.58 -21.53 -2.28
C GLY A 229 0.51 -20.59 -2.82
N LYS A 230 -0.62 -20.43 -2.11
CA LYS A 230 -1.77 -19.68 -2.61
C LYS A 230 -1.50 -18.17 -2.69
N ILE A 231 -0.72 -17.62 -1.78
CA ILE A 231 -0.36 -16.19 -1.82
C ILE A 231 0.52 -15.91 -3.04
N SER A 232 1.52 -16.77 -3.31
CA SER A 232 2.39 -16.67 -4.48
C SER A 232 1.59 -16.80 -5.79
N GLU A 233 0.70 -17.81 -5.88
CA GLU A 233 -0.20 -18.00 -7.03
C GLU A 233 -1.00 -16.73 -7.35
N LEU A 234 -1.63 -16.14 -6.32
CA LEU A 234 -2.42 -14.94 -6.48
C LEU A 234 -1.56 -13.70 -6.82
N ALA A 235 -0.38 -13.58 -6.20
CA ALA A 235 0.56 -12.50 -6.50
C ALA A 235 1.01 -12.56 -7.97
N ILE A 236 1.41 -13.72 -8.47
CA ILE A 236 1.79 -13.93 -9.87
C ILE A 236 0.62 -13.65 -10.82
N LYS A 237 -0.58 -14.09 -10.45
CA LYS A 237 -1.80 -13.84 -11.25
C LYS A 237 -2.03 -12.33 -11.46
N TRP A 238 -1.96 -11.55 -10.39
CA TRP A 238 -2.35 -10.15 -10.38
C TRP A 238 -1.19 -9.19 -10.69
N PHE A 239 0.01 -9.45 -10.16
CA PHE A 239 1.15 -8.54 -10.27
C PHE A 239 2.18 -8.98 -11.32
N LYS A 240 2.06 -10.22 -11.86
CA LYS A 240 3.02 -10.85 -12.80
C LYS A 240 4.37 -11.17 -12.17
N PHE A 241 4.51 -11.05 -10.87
CA PHE A 241 5.68 -11.48 -10.09
C PHE A 241 5.23 -12.00 -8.72
N ASP A 242 6.11 -12.74 -8.06
CA ASP A 242 5.84 -13.24 -6.72
C ASP A 242 6.16 -12.15 -5.68
N ALA A 243 5.12 -11.57 -5.08
CA ALA A 243 5.20 -10.62 -3.99
C ALA A 243 4.99 -11.27 -2.61
N SER A 244 4.91 -12.60 -2.51
CA SER A 244 4.71 -13.30 -1.23
C SER A 244 5.94 -13.14 -0.32
N MET A 245 5.68 -12.92 0.99
CA MET A 245 6.73 -12.85 2.02
C MET A 245 7.11 -14.24 2.54
#